data_6ccc4a48e2f777fb4787dc13c0271ca6
#
_entry.id   6ccc4a48e2f777fb4787dc13c0271ca6
#
_cell.length_a   1.000
_cell.length_b   1.000
_cell.length_c   1.000
_cell.angle_alpha   90.00
_cell.angle_beta   90.00
_cell.angle_gamma   90.00
#
_symmetry.space_group_name_H-M   'P 1'
#
loop_
_entity.id
_entity.type
_entity.pdbx_description
1 polymer ?
#
loop_
_entity_poly.entity_id
_entity_poly.type
_entity_poly.pdbx_seq_one_letter_code
_entity_poly.pdbx_strand_id
1 'polypeptide(L)'
;MTNYFSERVQEPTITPMADPQRSLENLVRSIQMSLGKRTVLIAVCDYPGDRTGFVEVIEDTLETLEVVCCRAIIDRQCPNVNETLLTLYAQQPKPLSPTVVNLIGTDELLGIRWDGLKSAQEQFFFSAQWSTEGLSTFGVPVVVWVSSQVATLLAREAPDFWNGRGGVFRFERSLMQGETASDRRALATAIGVCEREIGEIMAHESSETLEFAQSLAELAQ
;
A
#
# COMPACT_ATOMS: atom_id res chain seq x y z
N MET A 1 48.71 26.34 23.51
CA MET A 1 48.32 25.74 22.20
C MET A 1 47.03 25.00 22.45
N THR A 2 45.91 25.64 22.19
CA THR A 2 44.57 25.09 22.48
C THR A 2 43.86 24.91 21.14
N ASN A 3 43.75 23.64 20.71
CA ASN A 3 43.02 23.26 19.51
C ASN A 3 41.53 23.28 19.82
N TYR A 4 40.80 24.22 19.25
CA TYR A 4 39.35 24.19 19.14
C TYR A 4 38.98 23.24 18.02
N PHE A 5 38.43 22.10 18.38
CA PHE A 5 37.68 21.24 17.47
C PHE A 5 36.37 21.94 17.09
N SER A 6 36.27 22.40 15.86
CA SER A 6 35.00 22.83 15.24
C SER A 6 34.14 21.59 15.01
N GLU A 7 33.24 21.31 15.93
CA GLU A 7 32.09 20.44 15.64
C GLU A 7 31.25 21.09 14.53
N ARG A 8 31.33 20.53 13.36
CA ARG A 8 30.42 20.84 12.26
C ARG A 8 29.07 20.31 12.67
N VAL A 9 28.18 21.20 13.12
CA VAL A 9 26.75 20.92 13.26
C VAL A 9 26.27 20.49 11.87
N GLN A 10 25.98 19.21 11.71
CA GLN A 10 25.28 18.71 10.51
C GLN A 10 23.88 19.33 10.52
N GLU A 11 23.62 20.20 9.55
CA GLU A 11 22.27 20.68 9.29
C GLU A 11 21.35 19.46 9.09
N PRO A 12 20.14 19.46 9.68
CA PRO A 12 19.19 18.37 9.48
C PRO A 12 18.91 18.28 7.97
N THR A 13 19.25 17.16 7.37
CA THR A 13 18.89 16.85 6.00
C THR A 13 17.37 16.91 5.93
N ILE A 14 16.85 17.98 5.31
CA ILE A 14 15.41 18.11 5.02
C ILE A 14 15.10 16.95 4.08
N THR A 15 14.46 15.92 4.62
CA THR A 15 13.90 14.83 3.81
C THR A 15 12.96 15.51 2.81
N PRO A 16 13.15 15.36 1.49
CA PRO A 16 12.27 15.99 0.52
C PRO A 16 10.83 15.55 0.85
N MET A 17 9.91 16.52 0.95
CA MET A 17 8.48 16.27 1.14
C MET A 17 8.05 15.21 0.13
N ALA A 18 7.42 14.14 0.59
CA ALA A 18 6.98 13.08 -0.28
C ALA A 18 5.93 13.66 -1.23
N ASP A 19 6.22 13.67 -2.53
CA ASP A 19 5.26 14.04 -3.57
C ASP A 19 4.11 13.02 -3.54
N PRO A 20 2.87 13.44 -3.22
CA PRO A 20 1.74 12.53 -3.12
C PRO A 20 1.45 11.78 -4.41
N GLN A 21 1.67 12.42 -5.57
CA GLN A 21 1.50 11.78 -6.87
C GLN A 21 2.51 10.65 -7.05
N ARG A 22 3.77 10.88 -6.73
CA ARG A 22 4.81 9.87 -6.77
C ARG A 22 4.56 8.72 -5.78
N SER A 23 4.00 9.03 -4.61
CA SER A 23 3.60 8.01 -3.63
C SER A 23 2.48 7.14 -4.16
N LEU A 24 1.51 7.71 -4.88
CA LEU A 24 0.39 7.03 -5.49
C LEU A 24 0.88 6.10 -6.63
N GLU A 25 1.69 6.60 -7.55
CA GLU A 25 2.30 5.81 -8.63
C GLU A 25 3.11 4.62 -8.09
N ASN A 26 3.92 4.87 -7.06
CA ASN A 26 4.72 3.82 -6.43
C ASN A 26 3.84 2.76 -5.72
N LEU A 27 2.74 3.18 -5.09
CA LEU A 27 1.80 2.24 -4.47
C LEU A 27 1.10 1.38 -5.53
N VAL A 28 0.58 1.99 -6.60
CA VAL A 28 -0.06 1.25 -7.71
C VAL A 28 0.90 0.24 -8.32
N ARG A 29 2.14 0.66 -8.63
CA ARG A 29 3.18 -0.24 -9.14
C ARG A 29 3.48 -1.39 -8.17
N SER A 30 3.57 -1.10 -6.87
CA SER A 30 3.83 -2.14 -5.86
C SER A 30 2.68 -3.12 -5.73
N ILE A 31 1.43 -2.65 -5.89
CA ILE A 31 0.25 -3.51 -5.95
C ILE A 31 0.36 -4.45 -7.17
N GLN A 32 0.63 -3.91 -8.37
CA GLN A 32 0.77 -4.70 -9.59
C GLN A 32 1.84 -5.79 -9.47
N MET A 33 3.03 -5.45 -8.95
CA MET A 33 4.12 -6.41 -8.72
C MET A 33 3.78 -7.46 -7.65
N SER A 34 2.79 -7.21 -6.82
CA SER A 34 2.34 -8.07 -5.73
C SER A 34 1.10 -8.90 -6.09
N LEU A 35 0.51 -8.72 -7.27
CA LEU A 35 -0.65 -9.49 -7.71
C LEU A 35 -0.33 -10.99 -7.71
N GLY A 36 -1.26 -11.79 -7.19
CA GLY A 36 -1.06 -13.22 -7.00
C GLY A 36 -0.07 -13.60 -5.90
N LYS A 37 0.49 -12.62 -5.18
CA LYS A 37 1.39 -12.82 -4.05
C LYS A 37 0.77 -12.27 -2.78
N ARG A 38 1.11 -12.87 -1.66
CA ARG A 38 0.80 -12.36 -0.33
C ARG A 38 1.72 -11.21 0.02
N THR A 39 1.24 -9.99 -0.03
CA THR A 39 2.04 -8.82 0.31
C THR A 39 1.20 -7.85 1.13
N VAL A 40 1.75 -7.34 2.22
CA VAL A 40 1.16 -6.24 3.00
C VAL A 40 1.86 -4.96 2.60
N LEU A 41 1.10 -3.97 2.16
CA LEU A 41 1.56 -2.62 1.85
C LEU A 41 0.95 -1.66 2.86
N ILE A 42 1.72 -0.71 3.37
CA ILE A 42 1.26 0.26 4.36
C ILE A 42 1.11 1.62 3.67
N ALA A 43 -0.11 2.14 3.65
CA ALA A 43 -0.43 3.47 3.16
C ALA A 43 -0.67 4.41 4.34
N VAL A 44 0.18 5.42 4.51
CA VAL A 44 0.12 6.36 5.63
C VAL A 44 -0.50 7.67 5.17
N CYS A 45 -1.67 8.01 5.74
CA CYS A 45 -2.38 9.25 5.48
C CYS A 45 -3.06 9.74 6.76
N ASP A 46 -2.67 10.92 7.25
CA ASP A 46 -3.13 11.46 8.53
C ASP A 46 -4.53 12.10 8.46
N TYR A 47 -5.01 12.40 7.25
CA TYR A 47 -6.29 13.06 7.04
C TYR A 47 -7.33 12.09 6.47
N PRO A 48 -8.38 11.74 7.26
CA PRO A 48 -9.39 10.75 6.83
C PRO A 48 -10.10 11.10 5.51
N GLY A 49 -10.40 12.40 5.29
CA GLY A 49 -11.05 12.86 4.05
C GLY A 49 -10.15 12.67 2.82
N ASP A 50 -8.88 13.04 2.94
CA ASP A 50 -7.91 12.89 1.86
C ASP A 50 -7.64 11.40 1.60
N ARG A 51 -7.60 10.56 2.64
CA ARG A 51 -7.46 9.11 2.52
C ARG A 51 -8.55 8.49 1.65
N THR A 52 -9.80 8.87 1.87
CA THR A 52 -10.92 8.39 1.04
C THR A 52 -10.69 8.75 -0.43
N GLY A 53 -10.26 9.98 -0.71
CA GLY A 53 -9.92 10.41 -2.06
C GLY A 53 -8.77 9.61 -2.69
N PHE A 54 -7.70 9.35 -1.93
CA PHE A 54 -6.59 8.51 -2.42
C PHE A 54 -7.01 7.06 -2.68
N VAL A 55 -7.83 6.48 -1.81
CA VAL A 55 -8.39 5.13 -2.03
C VAL A 55 -9.19 5.09 -3.33
N GLU A 56 -10.07 6.07 -3.57
CA GLU A 56 -10.87 6.17 -4.79
C GLU A 56 -9.99 6.27 -6.04
N VAL A 57 -8.98 7.16 -6.03
CA VAL A 57 -8.05 7.32 -7.18
C VAL A 57 -7.28 6.03 -7.47
N ILE A 58 -6.83 5.32 -6.43
CA ILE A 58 -6.12 4.05 -6.60
C ILE A 58 -7.06 2.98 -7.18
N GLU A 59 -8.29 2.90 -6.68
CA GLU A 59 -9.29 1.95 -7.18
C GLU A 59 -9.66 2.23 -8.64
N ASP A 60 -9.91 3.50 -9.00
CA ASP A 60 -10.17 3.92 -10.37
C ASP A 60 -8.99 3.58 -11.30
N THR A 61 -7.75 3.82 -10.84
CA THR A 61 -6.54 3.49 -11.59
C THR A 61 -6.41 1.98 -11.80
N LEU A 62 -6.59 1.19 -10.75
CA LEU A 62 -6.48 -0.28 -10.80
C LEU A 62 -7.61 -0.91 -11.63
N GLU A 63 -8.80 -0.31 -11.64
CA GLU A 63 -9.90 -0.74 -12.50
C GLU A 63 -9.53 -0.62 -13.99
N THR A 64 -8.81 0.45 -14.39
CA THR A 64 -8.30 0.59 -15.77
C THR A 64 -7.29 -0.51 -16.15
N LEU A 65 -6.66 -1.12 -15.15
CA LEU A 65 -5.69 -2.22 -15.28
C LEU A 65 -6.32 -3.62 -15.08
N GLU A 66 -7.65 -3.68 -15.09
CA GLU A 66 -8.43 -4.92 -14.87
C GLU A 66 -8.18 -5.60 -13.50
N VAL A 67 -7.75 -4.82 -12.50
CA VAL A 67 -7.55 -5.29 -11.12
C VAL A 67 -8.79 -4.99 -10.28
N VAL A 68 -9.36 -6.02 -9.66
CA VAL A 68 -10.53 -5.89 -8.78
C VAL A 68 -10.08 -5.36 -7.42
N CYS A 69 -10.70 -4.26 -6.99
CA CYS A 69 -10.47 -3.67 -5.68
C CYS A 69 -11.59 -4.03 -4.71
N CYS A 70 -11.21 -4.50 -3.52
CA CYS A 70 -12.12 -4.81 -2.43
C CYS A 70 -11.81 -3.93 -1.23
N ARG A 71 -12.82 -3.40 -0.56
CA ARG A 71 -12.66 -2.65 0.71
C ARG A 71 -13.00 -3.56 1.88
N ALA A 72 -12.08 -3.68 2.83
CA ALA A 72 -12.29 -4.33 4.12
C ALA A 72 -12.26 -3.26 5.23
N ILE A 73 -13.28 -3.21 6.06
CA ILE A 73 -13.40 -2.24 7.16
C ILE A 73 -13.18 -2.99 8.46
N ILE A 74 -12.21 -2.53 9.26
CA ILE A 74 -11.97 -3.08 10.61
C ILE A 74 -13.18 -2.79 11.50
N ASP A 75 -13.75 -3.84 12.06
CA ASP A 75 -14.83 -3.70 13.04
C ASP A 75 -14.27 -3.18 14.37
N ARG A 76 -14.89 -2.11 14.87
CA ARG A 76 -14.51 -1.51 16.17
C ARG A 76 -14.78 -2.43 17.36
N GLN A 77 -15.75 -3.33 17.25
CA GLN A 77 -16.13 -4.28 18.32
C GLN A 77 -15.23 -5.51 18.30
N CYS A 78 -14.77 -5.92 17.14
CA CYS A 78 -13.86 -7.04 16.96
C CYS A 78 -12.71 -6.66 16.00
N PRO A 79 -11.74 -5.85 16.44
CA PRO A 79 -10.69 -5.31 15.58
C PRO A 79 -9.62 -6.38 15.26
N ASN A 80 -10.01 -7.36 14.48
CA ASN A 80 -9.18 -8.48 14.10
C ASN A 80 -8.95 -8.50 12.57
N VAL A 81 -7.69 -8.32 12.16
CA VAL A 81 -7.29 -8.28 10.74
C VAL A 81 -7.69 -9.57 10.01
N ASN A 82 -7.39 -10.73 10.59
CA ASN A 82 -7.70 -12.01 9.97
C ASN A 82 -9.21 -12.23 9.82
N GLU A 83 -9.98 -11.94 10.86
CA GLU A 83 -11.42 -12.11 10.86
C GLU A 83 -12.09 -11.17 9.86
N THR A 84 -11.64 -9.92 9.77
CA THR A 84 -12.11 -8.95 8.77
C THR A 84 -11.89 -9.47 7.35
N LEU A 85 -10.71 -10.01 7.06
CA LEU A 85 -10.39 -10.56 5.75
C LEU A 85 -11.15 -11.87 5.47
N LEU A 86 -11.27 -12.76 6.45
CA LEU A 86 -12.06 -13.99 6.31
C LEU A 86 -13.52 -13.68 6.00
N THR A 87 -14.10 -12.69 6.67
CA THR A 87 -15.48 -12.24 6.43
C THR A 87 -15.65 -11.71 5.01
N LEU A 88 -14.70 -10.88 4.54
CA LEU A 88 -14.71 -10.40 3.16
C LEU A 88 -14.67 -11.55 2.15
N TYR A 89 -13.79 -12.52 2.36
CA TYR A 89 -13.67 -13.67 1.45
C TYR A 89 -14.86 -14.63 1.50
N ALA A 90 -15.51 -14.76 2.65
CA ALA A 90 -16.74 -15.56 2.77
C ALA A 90 -17.91 -14.94 1.98
N GLN A 91 -17.91 -13.61 1.85
CA GLN A 91 -18.95 -12.86 1.13
C GLN A 91 -18.71 -12.78 -0.39
N GLN A 92 -17.47 -12.97 -0.83
CA GLN A 92 -17.09 -12.87 -2.24
C GLN A 92 -16.54 -14.22 -2.72
N PRO A 93 -17.14 -14.86 -3.71
CA PRO A 93 -16.56 -16.05 -4.33
C PRO A 93 -15.18 -15.68 -4.90
N LYS A 94 -14.23 -16.64 -4.85
CA LYS A 94 -12.86 -16.43 -5.34
C LYS A 94 -12.87 -15.66 -6.67
N PRO A 95 -12.31 -14.44 -6.71
CA PRO A 95 -12.30 -13.67 -7.94
C PRO A 95 -11.45 -14.38 -9.00
N LEU A 96 -11.97 -14.48 -10.21
CA LEU A 96 -11.23 -14.96 -11.39
C LEU A 96 -10.19 -13.93 -11.86
N SER A 97 -10.33 -12.68 -11.42
CA SER A 97 -9.46 -11.55 -11.78
C SER A 97 -8.44 -11.25 -10.69
N PRO A 98 -7.29 -10.64 -11.05
CA PRO A 98 -6.35 -10.11 -10.09
C PRO A 98 -7.07 -9.22 -9.07
N THR A 99 -6.80 -9.40 -7.78
CA THR A 99 -7.54 -8.71 -6.72
C THR A 99 -6.58 -8.08 -5.72
N VAL A 100 -6.93 -6.90 -5.20
CA VAL A 100 -6.28 -6.22 -4.08
C VAL A 100 -7.33 -5.87 -3.01
N VAL A 101 -6.91 -5.86 -1.75
CA VAL A 101 -7.78 -5.48 -0.62
C VAL A 101 -7.27 -4.19 0.01
N ASN A 102 -8.11 -3.16 0.07
CA ASN A 102 -7.90 -1.95 0.86
C ASN A 102 -8.49 -2.15 2.26
N LEU A 103 -7.63 -2.26 3.29
CA LEU A 103 -8.01 -2.38 4.69
C LEU A 103 -8.04 -0.99 5.32
N ILE A 104 -9.22 -0.55 5.76
CA ILE A 104 -9.49 0.80 6.30
C ILE A 104 -10.13 0.73 7.70
N GLY A 105 -10.24 1.86 8.39
CA GLY A 105 -10.90 1.95 9.71
C GLY A 105 -9.95 1.78 10.89
N THR A 106 -8.64 1.68 10.68
CA THR A 106 -7.64 1.47 11.76
C THR A 106 -7.52 2.63 12.73
N ASP A 107 -7.73 3.88 12.27
CA ASP A 107 -7.61 5.08 13.13
C ASP A 107 -8.80 5.26 14.06
N GLU A 108 -9.93 4.70 13.69
CA GLU A 108 -11.15 4.73 14.49
C GLU A 108 -11.02 3.92 15.80
N LEU A 109 -9.96 3.08 15.87
CA LEU A 109 -9.63 2.30 17.07
C LEU A 109 -8.85 3.11 18.12
N LEU A 110 -8.33 4.29 17.75
CA LEU A 110 -7.57 5.15 18.66
C LEU A 110 -8.48 5.68 19.76
N GLY A 111 -8.09 5.46 21.01
CA GLY A 111 -8.78 6.02 22.18
C GLY A 111 -9.98 5.23 22.68
N ILE A 112 -10.40 4.15 22.04
CA ILE A 112 -11.48 3.29 22.54
C ILE A 112 -10.94 2.38 23.64
N ARG A 113 -11.32 2.64 24.88
CA ARG A 113 -11.07 1.75 26.03
C ARG A 113 -12.37 1.09 26.44
N TRP A 114 -12.33 -0.23 26.58
CA TRP A 114 -13.42 -1.01 27.15
C TRP A 114 -13.04 -1.31 28.61
N ASP A 115 -13.99 -1.14 29.53
CA ASP A 115 -13.76 -1.35 30.95
C ASP A 115 -13.14 -2.72 31.26
N GLY A 116 -11.87 -2.70 31.71
CA GLY A 116 -11.15 -3.86 32.22
C GLY A 116 -10.61 -4.86 31.18
N LEU A 117 -10.85 -4.65 29.89
CA LEU A 117 -10.34 -5.47 28.80
C LEU A 117 -9.25 -4.71 28.01
N LYS A 118 -8.50 -5.43 27.14
CA LYS A 118 -7.59 -4.81 26.19
C LYS A 118 -8.36 -3.78 25.35
N SER A 119 -7.76 -2.61 25.12
CA SER A 119 -8.36 -1.61 24.24
C SER A 119 -8.55 -2.18 22.82
N ALA A 120 -9.50 -1.64 22.04
CA ALA A 120 -9.69 -2.05 20.66
C ALA A 120 -8.38 -1.93 19.86
N GLN A 121 -7.59 -0.92 20.15
CA GLN A 121 -6.27 -0.71 19.58
C GLN A 121 -5.28 -1.82 19.94
N GLU A 122 -5.21 -2.25 21.20
CA GLU A 122 -4.34 -3.36 21.64
C GLU A 122 -4.77 -4.69 21.01
N GLN A 123 -6.07 -4.93 20.85
CA GLN A 123 -6.59 -6.09 20.18
C GLN A 123 -6.22 -6.09 18.68
N PHE A 124 -6.31 -4.93 18.02
CA PHE A 124 -5.88 -4.79 16.63
C PHE A 124 -4.39 -5.10 16.45
N PHE A 125 -3.50 -4.50 17.25
CA PHE A 125 -2.07 -4.77 17.15
C PHE A 125 -1.73 -6.23 17.47
N PHE A 126 -2.38 -6.80 18.48
CA PHE A 126 -2.22 -8.22 18.78
C PHE A 126 -2.67 -9.10 17.61
N SER A 127 -3.82 -8.81 17.00
CA SER A 127 -4.27 -9.57 15.83
C SER A 127 -3.35 -9.38 14.64
N ALA A 128 -2.84 -8.16 14.40
CA ALA A 128 -1.89 -7.87 13.33
C ALA A 128 -0.59 -8.66 13.50
N GLN A 129 -0.02 -8.71 14.73
CA GLN A 129 1.19 -9.46 15.03
C GLN A 129 1.09 -10.95 14.61
N TRP A 130 -0.08 -11.55 14.78
CA TRP A 130 -0.33 -12.97 14.47
C TRP A 130 -0.99 -13.19 13.10
N SER A 131 -1.25 -12.12 12.33
CA SER A 131 -1.94 -12.22 11.05
C SER A 131 -1.05 -12.69 9.90
N THR A 132 0.28 -12.65 10.06
CA THR A 132 1.23 -13.05 9.03
C THR A 132 1.01 -14.47 8.50
N GLU A 133 0.60 -15.41 9.35
CA GLU A 133 0.23 -16.76 8.95
C GLU A 133 -1.16 -16.82 8.30
N GLY A 134 -2.16 -16.13 8.88
CA GLY A 134 -3.53 -16.09 8.37
C GLY A 134 -3.63 -15.42 7.01
N LEU A 135 -2.92 -14.32 6.79
CA LEU A 135 -2.82 -13.64 5.49
C LEU A 135 -2.26 -14.55 4.39
N SER A 136 -1.52 -15.62 4.77
CA SER A 136 -0.97 -16.59 3.80
C SER A 136 -2.04 -17.32 2.98
N THR A 137 -3.23 -17.42 3.51
CA THR A 137 -4.34 -18.17 2.91
C THR A 137 -4.95 -17.43 1.72
N PHE A 138 -4.79 -16.10 1.65
CA PHE A 138 -5.55 -15.29 0.70
C PHE A 138 -4.83 -15.05 -0.63
N GLY A 139 -3.50 -15.06 -0.69
CA GLY A 139 -2.73 -14.95 -1.94
C GLY A 139 -2.93 -13.64 -2.71
N VAL A 140 -3.41 -12.57 -2.03
CA VAL A 140 -3.66 -11.26 -2.61
C VAL A 140 -2.91 -10.18 -1.84
N PRO A 141 -2.49 -9.06 -2.48
CA PRO A 141 -1.96 -7.92 -1.78
C PRO A 141 -3.02 -7.24 -0.92
N VAL A 142 -2.62 -6.81 0.27
CA VAL A 142 -3.45 -6.04 1.20
C VAL A 142 -2.80 -4.70 1.46
N VAL A 143 -3.49 -3.60 1.14
CA VAL A 143 -3.07 -2.24 1.46
C VAL A 143 -3.72 -1.83 2.77
N VAL A 144 -2.93 -1.62 3.80
CA VAL A 144 -3.41 -1.20 5.13
C VAL A 144 -3.26 0.31 5.26
N TRP A 145 -4.39 1.00 5.32
CA TRP A 145 -4.47 2.44 5.46
C TRP A 145 -4.43 2.84 6.93
N VAL A 146 -3.44 3.65 7.30
CA VAL A 146 -3.16 4.05 8.68
C VAL A 146 -2.78 5.53 8.77
N SER A 147 -2.94 6.14 9.94
CA SER A 147 -2.28 7.41 10.26
C SER A 147 -0.80 7.19 10.63
N SER A 148 -0.01 8.26 10.65
CA SER A 148 1.37 8.24 11.13
C SER A 148 1.48 7.72 12.56
N GLN A 149 0.49 8.03 13.40
CA GLN A 149 0.41 7.53 14.76
C GLN A 149 0.22 6.00 14.79
N VAL A 150 -0.75 5.48 14.03
CA VAL A 150 -1.01 4.03 13.95
C VAL A 150 0.19 3.30 13.33
N ALA A 151 0.83 3.86 12.29
CA ALA A 151 2.03 3.28 11.68
C ALA A 151 3.18 3.14 12.70
N THR A 152 3.40 4.17 13.54
CA THR A 152 4.40 4.15 14.59
C THR A 152 4.10 3.08 15.64
N LEU A 153 2.82 2.95 16.03
CA LEU A 153 2.38 1.95 16.98
C LEU A 153 2.46 0.54 16.40
N LEU A 154 2.10 0.33 15.13
CA LEU A 154 2.27 -0.96 14.44
C LEU A 154 3.74 -1.41 14.43
N ALA A 155 4.66 -0.50 14.16
CA ALA A 155 6.10 -0.82 14.16
C ALA A 155 6.60 -1.27 15.54
N ARG A 156 5.99 -0.76 16.63
CA ARG A 156 6.38 -1.07 18.01
C ARG A 156 5.64 -2.27 18.58
N GLU A 157 4.33 -2.36 18.37
CA GLU A 157 3.44 -3.32 19.03
C GLU A 157 3.21 -4.60 18.18
N ALA A 158 3.46 -4.54 16.88
CA ALA A 158 3.34 -5.66 15.94
C ALA A 158 4.57 -5.77 15.01
N PRO A 159 5.78 -6.00 15.57
CA PRO A 159 7.02 -5.94 14.81
C PRO A 159 7.10 -6.99 13.68
N ASP A 160 6.54 -8.19 13.82
CA ASP A 160 6.58 -9.20 12.78
C ASP A 160 5.71 -8.80 11.58
N PHE A 161 4.52 -8.25 11.85
CA PHE A 161 3.67 -7.69 10.81
C PHE A 161 4.37 -6.52 10.10
N TRP A 162 4.98 -5.61 10.86
CA TRP A 162 5.70 -4.48 10.31
C TRP A 162 6.91 -4.91 9.48
N ASN A 163 7.68 -5.87 9.92
CA ASN A 163 8.86 -6.37 9.21
C ASN A 163 8.51 -7.18 7.96
N GLY A 164 7.34 -7.82 7.94
CA GLY A 164 6.83 -8.57 6.79
C GLY A 164 6.22 -7.71 5.68
N ARG A 165 6.16 -6.36 5.83
CA ARG A 165 5.58 -5.48 4.82
C ARG A 165 6.44 -5.37 3.56
N GLY A 166 5.77 -5.23 2.41
CA GLY A 166 6.42 -5.00 1.12
C GLY A 166 6.82 -3.54 0.87
N GLY A 167 6.21 -2.57 1.60
CA GLY A 167 6.53 -1.15 1.46
C GLY A 167 5.70 -0.25 2.36
N VAL A 168 6.14 1.03 2.49
CA VAL A 168 5.42 2.09 3.19
C VAL A 168 5.31 3.30 2.27
N PHE A 169 4.11 3.76 2.03
CA PHE A 169 3.78 4.89 1.14
C PHE A 169 3.13 6.00 1.96
N ARG A 170 3.66 7.21 1.86
CA ARG A 170 3.18 8.36 2.64
C ARG A 170 2.45 9.33 1.74
N PHE A 171 1.26 9.76 2.16
CA PHE A 171 0.39 10.70 1.47
C PHE A 171 0.23 11.95 2.32
N GLU A 172 0.72 13.05 1.80
CA GLU A 172 0.62 14.36 2.45
C GLU A 172 -0.53 15.17 1.83
N ARG A 173 -1.03 16.17 2.57
CA ARG A 173 -2.27 16.90 2.30
C ARG A 173 -2.33 17.69 0.97
N SER A 174 -1.27 17.74 0.19
CA SER A 174 -1.08 18.79 -0.83
C SER A 174 -1.96 18.70 -2.09
N LEU A 175 -2.54 17.55 -2.45
CA LEU A 175 -3.15 17.38 -3.77
C LEU A 175 -4.69 17.40 -3.82
N MET A 176 -5.37 17.14 -2.70
CA MET A 176 -6.83 16.94 -2.74
C MET A 176 -7.65 18.18 -2.37
N GLN A 177 -7.02 19.27 -1.95
CA GLN A 177 -7.74 20.52 -1.67
C GLN A 177 -7.92 21.35 -2.95
N GLY A 178 -9.00 21.11 -3.65
CA GLY A 178 -9.41 21.88 -4.83
C GLY A 178 -9.68 21.05 -6.08
N GLU A 179 -9.39 19.77 -6.08
CA GLU A 179 -9.64 18.91 -7.23
C GLU A 179 -11.10 18.43 -7.28
N THR A 180 -11.72 18.62 -8.41
CA THR A 180 -13.06 18.09 -8.71
C THR A 180 -12.97 16.58 -8.97
N ALA A 181 -14.11 15.85 -8.94
CA ALA A 181 -14.16 14.44 -9.34
C ALA A 181 -13.63 14.21 -10.77
N SER A 182 -13.72 15.26 -11.63
CA SER A 182 -13.16 15.25 -12.99
C SER A 182 -11.64 15.24 -12.98
N ASP A 183 -11.01 16.04 -12.09
CA ASP A 183 -9.55 16.12 -12.00
C ASP A 183 -8.95 14.82 -11.45
N ARG A 184 -9.64 14.21 -10.47
CA ARG A 184 -9.27 12.87 -9.94
C ARG A 184 -9.32 11.80 -11.02
N ARG A 185 -10.35 11.80 -11.87
CA ARG A 185 -10.49 10.87 -12.99
C ARG A 185 -9.42 11.10 -14.07
N ALA A 186 -9.07 12.36 -14.34
CA ALA A 186 -7.99 12.71 -15.25
C ALA A 186 -6.63 12.22 -14.75
N LEU A 187 -6.36 12.35 -13.44
CA LEU A 187 -5.14 11.86 -12.81
C LEU A 187 -5.07 10.31 -12.89
N ALA A 188 -6.15 9.61 -12.57
CA ALA A 188 -6.22 8.15 -12.70
C ALA A 188 -5.95 7.69 -14.14
N THR A 189 -6.53 8.40 -15.12
CA THR A 189 -6.31 8.12 -16.55
C THR A 189 -4.84 8.35 -16.95
N ALA A 190 -4.22 9.43 -16.47
CA ALA A 190 -2.82 9.75 -16.77
C ALA A 190 -1.87 8.68 -16.21
N ILE A 191 -2.10 8.23 -14.97
CA ILE A 191 -1.33 7.14 -14.36
C ILE A 191 -1.47 5.84 -15.18
N GLY A 192 -2.70 5.47 -15.56
CA GLY A 192 -2.97 4.28 -16.37
C GLY A 192 -2.32 4.32 -17.76
N VAL A 193 -2.19 5.51 -18.38
CA VAL A 193 -1.48 5.70 -19.66
C VAL A 193 0.03 5.46 -19.47
N CYS A 194 0.65 6.09 -18.48
CA CYS A 194 2.08 5.92 -18.18
C CYS A 194 2.43 4.45 -17.89
N GLU A 195 1.60 3.75 -17.13
CA GLU A 195 1.81 2.33 -16.82
C GLU A 195 1.74 1.44 -18.07
N ARG A 196 0.83 1.76 -18.99
CA ARG A 196 0.72 1.04 -20.28
C ARG A 196 1.94 1.26 -21.15
N GLU A 197 2.41 2.50 -21.29
CA GLU A 197 3.62 2.83 -22.04
C GLU A 197 4.85 2.11 -21.48
N ILE A 198 5.01 2.05 -20.16
CA ILE A 198 6.08 1.30 -19.49
C ILE A 198 5.95 -0.20 -19.81
N GLY A 199 4.73 -0.74 -19.75
CA GLY A 199 4.47 -2.14 -20.10
C GLY A 199 4.83 -2.49 -21.54
N GLU A 200 4.53 -1.61 -22.49
CA GLU A 200 4.87 -1.76 -23.91
C GLU A 200 6.39 -1.70 -24.12
N ILE A 201 7.10 -0.78 -23.47
CA ILE A 201 8.56 -0.67 -23.55
C ILE A 201 9.22 -1.95 -23.01
N MET A 202 8.78 -2.45 -21.84
CA MET A 202 9.32 -3.67 -21.25
C MET A 202 9.03 -4.92 -22.10
N ALA A 203 7.86 -4.98 -22.74
CA ALA A 203 7.52 -6.07 -23.65
C ALA A 203 8.38 -6.04 -24.93
N HIS A 204 8.66 -4.85 -25.45
CA HIS A 204 9.52 -4.67 -26.62
C HIS A 204 10.97 -5.09 -26.33
N GLU A 205 11.54 -4.65 -25.22
CA GLU A 205 12.89 -5.05 -24.79
C GLU A 205 13.01 -6.56 -24.56
N SER A 206 11.95 -7.19 -24.03
CA SER A 206 11.91 -8.65 -23.83
C SER A 206 11.85 -9.40 -25.17
N SER A 207 11.13 -8.85 -26.15
CA SER A 207 11.05 -9.43 -27.51
C SER A 207 12.40 -9.33 -28.25
N GLU A 208 13.05 -8.17 -28.20
CA GLU A 208 14.37 -7.98 -28.82
C GLU A 208 15.44 -8.90 -28.22
N THR A 209 15.42 -9.08 -26.89
CA THR A 209 16.35 -10.00 -26.20
C THR A 209 16.12 -11.46 -26.60
N LEU A 210 14.87 -11.85 -26.84
CA LEU A 210 14.52 -13.20 -27.28
C LEU A 210 14.95 -13.45 -28.73
N GLU A 211 14.72 -12.49 -29.63
CA GLU A 211 15.17 -12.56 -31.03
C GLU A 211 16.69 -12.63 -31.14
N PHE A 212 17.40 -11.84 -30.36
CA PHE A 212 18.85 -11.87 -30.26
C PHE A 212 19.38 -13.23 -29.78
N ALA A 213 18.76 -13.81 -28.75
CA ALA A 213 19.10 -15.12 -28.24
C ALA A 213 18.84 -16.24 -29.26
N GLN A 214 17.74 -16.16 -30.02
CA GLN A 214 17.45 -17.10 -31.13
C GLN A 214 18.46 -16.99 -32.25
N SER A 215 18.82 -15.77 -32.67
CA SER A 215 19.81 -15.51 -33.68
C SER A 215 21.20 -16.06 -33.32
N LEU A 216 21.60 -15.91 -32.05
CA LEU A 216 22.84 -16.51 -31.52
C LEU A 216 22.81 -18.04 -31.50
N ALA A 217 21.65 -18.65 -31.20
CA ALA A 217 21.50 -20.09 -31.18
C ALA A 217 21.57 -20.69 -32.65
N GLU A 218 21.09 -19.97 -33.66
CA GLU A 218 21.19 -20.36 -35.07
C GLU A 218 22.62 -20.26 -35.61
N LEU A 219 23.40 -19.27 -35.14
CA LEU A 219 24.81 -19.11 -35.53
C LEU A 219 25.74 -20.14 -34.89
N ALA A 220 25.28 -20.84 -33.86
CA ALA A 220 26.06 -21.86 -33.11
C ALA A 220 25.85 -23.30 -33.67
N GLN A 221 25.02 -23.48 -34.67
CA GLN A 221 24.80 -24.76 -35.41
C GLN A 221 25.59 -24.80 -36.69
#